data_9a34fa5419554aeb02c027545ec016ba
#
_entry.id   9a34fa5419554aeb02c027545ec016ba
#
_cell.length_a   1.000
_cell.length_b   1.000
_cell.length_c   1.000
_cell.angle_alpha   90.00
_cell.angle_beta   90.00
_cell.angle_gamma   90.00
#
_symmetry.space_group_name_H-M   'P 1'
#
loop_
_entity.id
_entity.type
_entity.pdbx_description
1 polymer ?
#
loop_
_entity_poly.entity_id
_entity_poly.type
_entity_poly.pdbx_seq_one_letter_code
_entity_poly.pdbx_strand_id
1 'polypeptide(L)'
;MINGNLEQFLDTGWWNADATIYYKDHIYFLDSYFDEKGAMHLRIMRWKVKNIDNKTYENVYDSNGKWIDFSTEEMDAPNEAALREKFLKAKIWDGKSFWEVEKELAWLE
;
A
#
# COMPACT_ATOMS: atom_id res chain seq x y z
N MET A 1 -7.18 9.91 7.88
CA MET A 1 -6.05 9.61 8.78
C MET A 1 -5.98 8.10 8.99
N ILE A 2 -4.92 7.52 8.67
CA ILE A 2 -4.78 6.06 8.60
C ILE A 2 -5.13 5.39 9.94
N ASN A 3 -6.40 5.16 10.18
CA ASN A 3 -6.99 4.61 11.44
C ASN A 3 -6.57 5.36 12.71
N GLY A 4 -6.22 6.64 12.60
CA GLY A 4 -5.70 7.41 13.74
C GLY A 4 -4.25 7.12 14.11
N ASN A 5 -3.57 6.26 13.35
CA ASN A 5 -2.19 5.83 13.62
C ASN A 5 -1.20 6.35 12.57
N LEU A 6 -1.43 7.56 12.07
CA LEU A 6 -0.61 8.11 11.00
C LEU A 6 0.88 8.13 11.33
N GLU A 7 1.24 8.59 12.52
CA GLU A 7 2.65 8.65 12.92
C GLU A 7 3.28 7.26 12.97
N GLN A 8 2.57 6.30 13.55
CA GLN A 8 3.06 4.94 13.62
C GLN A 8 3.21 4.35 12.22
N PHE A 9 2.26 4.58 11.34
CA PHE A 9 2.37 4.11 9.96
C PHE A 9 3.60 4.69 9.27
N LEU A 10 3.82 6.00 9.38
CA LEU A 10 4.94 6.66 8.74
C LEU A 10 6.29 6.23 9.31
N ASP A 11 6.35 5.98 10.62
CA ASP A 11 7.61 5.65 11.28
C ASP A 11 7.95 4.17 11.21
N THR A 12 6.96 3.28 11.36
CA THR A 12 7.24 1.84 11.49
C THR A 12 6.36 0.94 10.65
N GLY A 13 5.17 1.40 10.29
CA GLY A 13 4.13 0.50 9.77
C GLY A 13 4.49 -0.24 8.50
N TRP A 14 5.07 0.43 7.54
CA TRP A 14 5.35 -0.19 6.25
C TRP A 14 6.80 -0.64 6.07
N TRP A 15 7.65 -0.33 7.06
CA TRP A 15 9.04 -0.75 7.03
C TRP A 15 9.27 -2.12 7.64
N ASN A 16 8.50 -2.46 8.66
CA ASN A 16 8.79 -3.62 9.50
C ASN A 16 8.22 -4.93 8.99
N ALA A 17 7.24 -4.88 8.16
CA ALA A 17 6.59 -6.07 7.62
C ALA A 17 5.63 -5.63 6.53
N ASP A 18 4.95 -6.61 5.99
CA ASP A 18 3.94 -6.40 4.99
C ASP A 18 2.80 -5.53 5.54
N ALA A 19 2.54 -4.43 4.91
CA ALA A 19 1.44 -3.55 5.29
C ALA A 19 0.30 -3.69 4.30
N THR A 20 -0.92 -3.83 4.81
CA THR A 20 -2.12 -3.95 4.00
C THR A 20 -2.99 -2.72 4.20
N ILE A 21 -3.31 -2.02 3.11
CA ILE A 21 -4.11 -0.80 3.17
C ILE A 21 -5.32 -0.94 2.27
N TYR A 22 -6.48 -0.55 2.80
CA TYR A 22 -7.73 -0.51 2.03
C TYR A 22 -8.02 0.91 1.59
N TYR A 23 -8.38 1.07 0.31
CA TYR A 23 -8.79 2.35 -0.24
C TYR A 23 -9.72 2.13 -1.43
N LYS A 24 -10.93 2.67 -1.37
CA LYS A 24 -11.92 2.64 -2.46
C LYS A 24 -12.05 1.30 -3.16
N ASP A 25 -12.47 0.29 -2.39
CA ASP A 25 -12.71 -1.07 -2.89
C ASP A 25 -11.48 -1.78 -3.43
N HIS A 26 -10.30 -1.36 -3.01
CA HIS A 26 -9.03 -2.00 -3.39
C HIS A 26 -8.14 -2.21 -2.17
N ILE A 27 -7.38 -3.28 -2.22
CA ILE A 27 -6.30 -3.54 -1.27
C ILE A 27 -5.00 -3.12 -1.93
N TYR A 28 -4.16 -2.42 -1.16
CA TYR A 28 -2.79 -2.06 -1.52
C TYR A 28 -1.89 -2.77 -0.55
N PHE A 29 -1.10 -3.70 -1.04
CA PHE A 29 -0.18 -4.48 -0.22
C PHE A 29 1.24 -3.96 -0.43
N LEU A 30 1.85 -3.48 0.65
CA LEU A 30 3.17 -2.89 0.62
C LEU A 30 4.19 -3.90 1.15
N ASP A 31 5.17 -4.25 0.32
CA ASP A 31 6.21 -5.20 0.66
C ASP A 31 7.58 -4.54 0.43
N SER A 32 8.35 -4.32 1.48
CA SER A 32 9.64 -3.64 1.40
C SER A 32 10.77 -4.55 1.84
N TYR A 33 11.95 -4.35 1.26
CA TYR A 33 13.14 -5.11 1.61
C TYR A 33 14.41 -4.33 1.27
N PHE A 34 15.51 -4.70 1.92
CA PHE A 34 16.84 -4.17 1.61
C PHE A 34 17.58 -5.15 0.72
N ASP A 35 18.32 -4.64 -0.25
CA ASP A 35 19.20 -5.49 -1.06
C ASP A 35 20.58 -5.62 -0.42
N GLU A 36 21.47 -6.34 -1.07
CA GLU A 36 22.82 -6.60 -0.57
C GLU A 36 23.64 -5.33 -0.39
N LYS A 37 23.31 -4.28 -1.11
CA LYS A 37 24.04 -3.00 -1.05
C LYS A 37 23.44 -2.02 -0.06
N GLY A 38 22.36 -2.41 0.62
CA GLY A 38 21.67 -1.56 1.56
C GLY A 38 20.64 -0.62 0.93
N ALA A 39 20.45 -0.71 -0.37
CA ALA A 39 19.37 0.04 -1.02
C ALA A 39 18.02 -0.57 -0.65
N MET A 40 17.01 0.27 -0.55
CA MET A 40 15.69 -0.17 -0.16
C MET A 40 14.75 -0.22 -1.35
N HIS A 41 13.94 -1.27 -1.39
CA HIS A 41 12.98 -1.53 -2.45
C HIS A 41 11.59 -1.69 -1.86
N LEU A 42 10.60 -1.16 -2.56
CA LEU A 42 9.20 -1.30 -2.17
C LEU A 42 8.41 -1.82 -3.36
N ARG A 43 7.67 -2.89 -3.15
CA ARG A 43 6.72 -3.41 -4.14
C ARG A 43 5.31 -3.17 -3.62
N ILE A 44 4.46 -2.59 -4.47
CA ILE A 44 3.07 -2.31 -4.14
C ILE A 44 2.19 -3.13 -5.06
N MET A 45 1.43 -4.05 -4.48
CA MET A 45 0.44 -4.83 -5.23
C MET A 45 -0.94 -4.28 -4.93
N ARG A 46 -1.77 -4.18 -5.95
CA ARG A 46 -3.11 -3.62 -5.83
C ARG A 46 -4.12 -4.55 -6.49
N TRP A 47 -5.25 -4.79 -5.85
CA TRP A 47 -6.33 -5.57 -6.45
C TRP A 47 -7.66 -5.16 -5.85
N LYS A 48 -8.74 -5.44 -6.61
CA LYS A 48 -10.09 -5.10 -6.18
C LYS A 48 -10.61 -6.09 -5.15
N VAL A 49 -11.33 -5.55 -4.15
CA VAL A 49 -11.98 -6.37 -3.12
C VAL A 49 -13.40 -5.88 -2.91
N LYS A 50 -14.18 -6.74 -2.26
CA LYS A 50 -15.54 -6.43 -1.84
C LYS A 50 -15.55 -6.29 -0.33
N ASN A 51 -16.07 -5.17 0.15
CA ASN A 51 -16.21 -4.94 1.59
C ASN A 51 -17.53 -5.57 2.06
N ILE A 52 -17.43 -6.55 2.96
CA ILE A 52 -18.61 -7.29 3.43
C ILE A 52 -19.29 -6.58 4.59
N ASP A 53 -18.52 -6.17 5.61
CA ASP A 53 -19.10 -5.61 6.86
C ASP A 53 -18.20 -4.56 7.51
N ASN A 54 -17.40 -3.86 6.74
CA ASN A 54 -16.39 -2.90 7.20
C ASN A 54 -15.22 -3.52 7.97
N LYS A 55 -15.19 -4.84 8.09
CA LYS A 55 -14.09 -5.55 8.75
C LYS A 55 -13.56 -6.70 7.92
N THR A 56 -14.40 -7.24 7.03
CA THR A 56 -14.07 -8.38 6.19
C THR A 56 -14.06 -7.95 4.72
N TYR A 57 -13.00 -8.33 4.01
CA TYR A 57 -12.83 -7.99 2.62
C TYR A 57 -12.62 -9.27 1.82
N GLU A 58 -13.32 -9.41 0.71
CA GLU A 58 -13.20 -10.56 -0.16
C GLU A 58 -12.58 -10.14 -1.50
N ASN A 59 -11.65 -10.95 -1.99
CA ASN A 59 -11.07 -10.75 -3.30
C ASN A 59 -12.14 -10.97 -4.37
N VAL A 60 -12.10 -10.13 -5.41
CA VAL A 60 -13.01 -10.25 -6.53
C VAL A 60 -12.24 -10.84 -7.72
N TYR A 61 -12.85 -11.82 -8.39
CA TYR A 61 -12.19 -12.54 -9.48
C TYR A 61 -12.96 -12.34 -10.78
N ASP A 62 -12.23 -12.36 -11.89
CA ASP A 62 -12.85 -12.36 -13.21
C ASP A 62 -13.29 -13.78 -13.60
N SER A 63 -13.82 -13.94 -14.82
CA SER A 63 -14.30 -15.25 -15.30
C SER A 63 -13.19 -16.29 -15.43
N ASN A 64 -11.93 -15.86 -15.45
CA ASN A 64 -10.77 -16.74 -15.54
C ASN A 64 -10.14 -17.03 -14.17
N GLY A 65 -10.77 -16.56 -13.07
CA GLY A 65 -10.24 -16.76 -11.73
C GLY A 65 -9.10 -15.85 -11.36
N LYS A 66 -8.88 -14.75 -12.08
CA LYS A 66 -7.83 -13.78 -11.79
C LYS A 66 -8.39 -12.60 -11.04
N TRP A 67 -7.56 -11.99 -10.19
CA TRP A 67 -7.96 -10.79 -9.46
C TRP A 67 -8.25 -9.65 -10.42
N ILE A 68 -9.34 -8.92 -10.15
CA ILE A 68 -9.73 -7.76 -10.95
C ILE A 68 -8.86 -6.57 -10.55
N ASP A 69 -8.47 -5.76 -11.55
CA ASP A 69 -7.66 -4.54 -11.36
C ASP A 69 -6.31 -4.81 -10.70
N PHE A 70 -5.79 -6.04 -10.87
CA PHE A 70 -4.48 -6.36 -10.30
C PHE A 70 -3.37 -5.56 -11.00
N SER A 71 -2.52 -4.93 -10.20
CA SER A 71 -1.35 -4.22 -10.69
C SER A 71 -0.21 -4.31 -9.68
N THR A 72 1.01 -4.13 -10.16
CA THR A 72 2.21 -4.12 -9.33
C THR A 72 3.05 -2.91 -9.71
N GLU A 73 3.51 -2.16 -8.71
CA GLU A 73 4.45 -1.07 -8.90
C GLU A 73 5.66 -1.30 -8.01
N GLU A 74 6.82 -0.88 -8.48
CA GLU A 74 8.06 -0.99 -7.72
C GLU A 74 8.73 0.37 -7.60
N MET A 75 9.30 0.64 -6.44
CA MET A 75 10.08 1.84 -6.15
C MET A 75 11.39 1.45 -5.52
N ASP A 76 12.46 2.13 -5.89
CA ASP A 76 13.79 1.88 -5.38
C ASP A 76 14.40 3.18 -4.87
N ALA A 77 15.18 3.10 -3.81
CA ALA A 77 15.89 4.25 -3.29
C ALA A 77 17.16 3.81 -2.57
N PRO A 78 18.15 4.70 -2.44
CA PRO A 78 19.41 4.36 -1.78
C PRO A 78 19.27 4.13 -0.28
N ASN A 79 18.21 4.63 0.34
CA ASN A 79 17.98 4.46 1.77
C ASN A 79 16.48 4.61 2.08
N GLU A 80 16.14 4.35 3.34
CA GLU A 80 14.77 4.38 3.82
C GLU A 80 14.12 5.77 3.68
N ALA A 81 14.83 6.82 4.05
CA ALA A 81 14.28 8.16 3.99
C ALA A 81 13.94 8.58 2.57
N ALA A 82 14.79 8.24 1.60
CA ALA A 82 14.55 8.57 0.20
C ALA A 82 13.36 7.77 -0.35
N LEU A 83 13.24 6.51 0.03
CA LEU A 83 12.12 5.68 -0.41
C LEU A 83 10.80 6.20 0.17
N ARG A 84 10.82 6.57 1.44
CA ARG A 84 9.64 7.15 2.09
C ARG A 84 9.16 8.40 1.36
N GLU A 85 10.06 9.28 0.97
CA GLU A 85 9.67 10.47 0.21
C GLU A 85 9.07 10.12 -1.14
N LYS A 86 9.65 9.18 -1.84
CA LYS A 86 9.10 8.71 -3.11
C LYS A 86 7.69 8.17 -2.94
N PHE A 87 7.50 7.33 -1.93
CA PHE A 87 6.20 6.73 -1.63
C PHE A 87 5.15 7.81 -1.35
N LEU A 88 5.49 8.79 -0.53
CA LEU A 88 4.53 9.82 -0.13
C LEU A 88 4.15 10.75 -1.28
N LYS A 89 5.03 10.92 -2.26
CA LYS A 89 4.76 11.77 -3.43
C LYS A 89 4.16 11.02 -4.61
N ALA A 90 4.27 9.70 -4.63
CA ALA A 90 3.79 8.90 -5.74
C ALA A 90 2.27 8.92 -5.83
N LYS A 91 1.76 9.06 -7.03
CA LYS A 91 0.31 9.14 -7.28
C LYS A 91 -0.25 7.75 -7.55
N ILE A 92 -0.10 6.86 -6.56
CA ILE A 92 -0.52 5.46 -6.67
C ILE A 92 -1.96 5.23 -6.20
N TRP A 93 -2.56 6.19 -5.51
CA TRP A 93 -3.88 6.06 -4.92
C TRP A 93 -4.94 6.63 -5.86
N ASP A 94 -5.21 5.89 -6.93
CA ASP A 94 -6.18 6.30 -7.96
C ASP A 94 -5.81 7.66 -8.57
N GLY A 95 -4.53 7.84 -8.87
CA GLY A 95 -4.00 9.07 -9.47
C GLY A 95 -3.71 10.17 -8.46
N LYS A 96 -3.81 9.88 -7.17
CA LYS A 96 -3.57 10.85 -6.09
C LYS A 96 -2.39 10.42 -5.23
N SER A 97 -1.77 11.39 -4.56
CA SER A 97 -0.67 11.14 -3.63
C SER A 97 -1.20 10.72 -2.26
N PHE A 98 -0.31 10.21 -1.42
CA PHE A 98 -0.65 9.81 -0.07
C PHE A 98 -1.37 10.92 0.71
N TRP A 99 -0.80 12.12 0.69
CA TRP A 99 -1.37 13.23 1.47
C TRP A 99 -2.74 13.68 0.98
N GLU A 100 -3.06 13.42 -0.27
CA GLU A 100 -4.38 13.76 -0.80
C GLU A 100 -5.46 12.79 -0.35
N VAL A 101 -5.10 11.58 0.03
CA VAL A 101 -6.06 10.53 0.37
C VAL A 101 -5.89 9.93 1.76
N GLU A 102 -4.89 10.37 2.54
CA GLU A 102 -4.53 9.69 3.80
C GLU A 102 -5.69 9.58 4.79
N LYS A 103 -6.63 10.51 4.76
CA LYS A 103 -7.80 10.47 5.64
C LYS A 103 -8.78 9.36 5.28
N GLU A 104 -8.71 8.89 4.04
CA GLU A 104 -9.59 7.84 3.54
C GLU A 104 -8.95 6.45 3.57
N LEU A 105 -7.67 6.38 3.91
CA LEU A 105 -6.94 5.11 3.94
C LEU A 105 -7.19 4.37 5.25
N ALA A 106 -7.37 3.07 5.16
CA ALA A 106 -7.49 2.19 6.32
C ALA A 106 -6.34 1.18 6.34
N TRP A 107 -5.57 1.19 7.42
CA TRP A 107 -4.45 0.28 7.61
C TRP A 107 -4.98 -0.97 8.31
N LEU A 108 -4.92 -2.10 7.61
CA LEU A 108 -5.55 -3.34 8.06
C LEU A 108 -4.59 -4.29 8.80
N GLU A 109 -3.32 -4.05 8.78
CA GLU A 109 -2.31 -4.97 9.29
C GLU A 109 -2.28 -6.28 8.51
#